data_aea6d692359cd5128d8416e72f987aba
#
_entry.id   aea6d692359cd5128d8416e72f987aba
#
_cell.length_a   1.000
_cell.length_b   1.000
_cell.length_c   1.000
_cell.angle_alpha   90.00
_cell.angle_beta   90.00
_cell.angle_gamma   90.00
#
_symmetry.space_group_name_H-M   'P 1'
#
loop_
_entity.id
_entity.type
_entity.pdbx_description
1 polymer ?
#
loop_
_entity_poly.entity_id
_entity_poly.type
_entity_poly.pdbx_seq_one_letter_code
_entity_poly.pdbx_strand_id
1 'polypeptide(L)'
;PSIAEEIKLRYVSADFPESDRQITTKIADETVSFTKDEVNQIVRERLIDIFERVEKILKAAGYAQKLPEGLVIVGGGAMMRNLDKFVKDLLGMAVRIGTSEVKLGGVYDLVDNPKYATAVGLALMMMDDGMMLGETGHESEGGGFFSIFNIFRKK
;
A
#
# COMPACT_ATOMS: atom_id res chain seq x y z
N PRO A 1 -14.32 -11.88 11.75
CA PRO A 1 -13.26 -11.10 11.08
C PRO A 1 -12.25 -11.99 10.37
N SER A 2 -11.82 -13.12 10.96
CA SER A 2 -10.82 -14.04 10.40
C SER A 2 -11.26 -14.68 9.07
N ILE A 3 -12.51 -15.15 8.99
CA ILE A 3 -13.07 -15.78 7.78
C ILE A 3 -13.08 -14.80 6.61
N ALA A 4 -13.55 -13.58 6.82
CA ALA A 4 -13.60 -12.56 5.77
C ALA A 4 -12.20 -12.17 5.27
N GLU A 5 -11.22 -12.08 6.16
CA GLU A 5 -9.83 -11.81 5.79
C GLU A 5 -9.24 -12.96 4.95
N GLU A 6 -9.52 -14.19 5.30
CA GLU A 6 -9.05 -15.35 4.55
C GLU A 6 -9.69 -15.44 3.16
N ILE A 7 -10.99 -15.13 3.05
CA ILE A 7 -11.69 -15.03 1.77
C ILE A 7 -11.04 -13.94 0.90
N LYS A 8 -10.80 -12.77 1.46
CA LYS A 8 -10.13 -11.66 0.77
C LYS A 8 -8.76 -12.06 0.22
N LEU A 9 -7.92 -12.66 1.05
CA LEU A 9 -6.57 -13.03 0.66
C LEU A 9 -6.52 -14.12 -0.41
N ARG A 10 -7.45 -15.07 -0.38
CA ARG A 10 -7.44 -16.23 -1.30
C ARG A 10 -8.16 -15.96 -2.63
N TYR A 11 -9.26 -15.22 -2.60
CA TYR A 11 -10.20 -15.18 -3.72
C TYR A 11 -10.35 -13.83 -4.38
N VAL A 12 -9.90 -12.73 -3.73
CA VAL A 12 -10.08 -11.39 -4.26
C VAL A 12 -8.89 -10.96 -5.13
N SER A 13 -9.24 -10.29 -6.24
CA SER A 13 -8.30 -9.60 -7.11
C SER A 13 -8.99 -8.36 -7.65
N ALA A 14 -8.29 -7.24 -7.74
CA ALA A 14 -8.88 -5.96 -8.13
C ALA A 14 -9.18 -5.81 -9.63
N ASP A 15 -8.99 -6.84 -10.43
CA ASP A 15 -9.48 -6.94 -11.81
C ASP A 15 -10.94 -7.40 -11.90
N PHE A 16 -11.51 -7.86 -10.79
CA PHE A 16 -12.91 -8.23 -10.63
C PHE A 16 -13.49 -9.03 -11.83
N PRO A 17 -12.89 -10.17 -12.20
CA PRO A 17 -13.41 -10.97 -13.30
C PRO A 17 -14.82 -11.46 -12.98
N GLU A 18 -15.75 -11.28 -13.90
CA GLU A 18 -17.10 -11.82 -13.78
C GLU A 18 -17.06 -13.34 -13.62
N SER A 19 -17.74 -13.86 -12.63
CA SER A 19 -17.79 -15.29 -12.35
C SER A 19 -18.92 -15.64 -11.41
N ASP A 20 -19.98 -16.23 -11.94
CA ASP A 20 -21.10 -16.81 -11.16
C ASP A 20 -20.68 -18.06 -10.37
N ARG A 21 -19.37 -18.34 -10.31
CA ARG A 21 -18.88 -19.54 -9.66
C ARG A 21 -19.15 -19.49 -8.16
N GLN A 22 -19.97 -20.43 -7.71
CA GLN A 22 -20.14 -20.68 -6.28
C GLN A 22 -18.87 -21.34 -5.72
N ILE A 23 -18.34 -20.76 -4.66
CA ILE A 23 -17.18 -21.25 -3.94
C ILE A 23 -17.67 -21.79 -2.59
N THR A 24 -17.40 -23.04 -2.33
CA THR A 24 -17.59 -23.65 -1.02
C THR A 24 -16.23 -24.03 -0.47
N THR A 25 -15.89 -23.49 0.67
CA THR A 25 -14.58 -23.71 1.30
C THR A 25 -14.72 -23.87 2.80
N LYS A 26 -13.80 -24.60 3.40
CA LYS A 26 -13.73 -24.75 4.85
C LYS A 26 -12.70 -23.76 5.40
N ILE A 27 -13.14 -22.89 6.28
CA ILE A 27 -12.31 -21.87 6.93
C ILE A 27 -12.56 -21.94 8.43
N ALA A 28 -11.50 -22.12 9.20
CA ALA A 28 -11.58 -22.18 10.68
C ALA A 28 -12.69 -23.15 11.19
N ASP A 29 -12.75 -24.36 10.58
CA ASP A 29 -13.74 -25.41 10.84
C ASP A 29 -15.19 -25.12 10.44
N GLU A 30 -15.49 -23.96 9.88
CA GLU A 30 -16.79 -23.62 9.30
C GLU A 30 -16.81 -23.82 7.78
N THR A 31 -17.91 -24.39 7.26
CA THR A 31 -18.13 -24.47 5.81
C THR A 31 -18.83 -23.20 5.36
N VAL A 32 -18.17 -22.42 4.53
CA VAL A 32 -18.66 -21.15 3.98
C VAL A 32 -18.90 -21.30 2.50
N SER A 33 -20.07 -20.88 2.05
CA SER A 33 -20.45 -20.82 0.62
C SER A 33 -20.76 -19.38 0.23
N PHE A 34 -20.19 -18.92 -0.88
CA PHE A 34 -20.40 -17.58 -1.43
C PHE A 34 -20.20 -17.60 -2.95
N THR A 35 -20.76 -16.64 -3.66
CA THR A 35 -20.42 -16.41 -5.05
C THR A 35 -19.22 -15.49 -5.16
N LYS A 36 -18.37 -15.72 -6.15
CA LYS A 36 -17.21 -14.86 -6.37
C LYS A 36 -17.63 -13.41 -6.66
N ASP A 37 -18.73 -13.25 -7.37
CA ASP A 37 -19.27 -11.94 -7.72
C ASP A 37 -19.75 -11.14 -6.51
N GLU A 38 -20.44 -11.76 -5.54
CA GLU A 38 -20.83 -11.06 -4.30
C GLU A 38 -19.61 -10.48 -3.58
N VAL A 39 -18.57 -11.27 -3.44
CA VAL A 39 -17.33 -10.81 -2.79
C VAL A 39 -16.64 -9.73 -3.61
N ASN A 40 -16.56 -9.89 -4.93
CA ASN A 40 -15.97 -8.91 -5.83
C ASN A 40 -16.71 -7.57 -5.77
N GLN A 41 -18.04 -7.59 -5.77
CA GLN A 41 -18.86 -6.38 -5.69
C GLN A 41 -18.58 -5.61 -4.39
N ILE A 42 -18.64 -6.29 -3.24
CA ILE A 42 -18.38 -5.67 -1.92
C ILE A 42 -16.98 -5.03 -1.88
N VAL A 43 -15.97 -5.76 -2.35
CA VAL A 43 -14.59 -5.25 -2.33
C VAL A 43 -14.41 -4.09 -3.31
N ARG A 44 -14.97 -4.18 -4.51
CA ARG A 44 -14.92 -3.12 -5.52
C ARG A 44 -15.54 -1.82 -5.01
N GLU A 45 -16.75 -1.88 -4.45
CA GLU A 45 -17.42 -0.72 -3.87
C GLU A 45 -16.57 -0.08 -2.77
N ARG A 46 -15.96 -0.90 -1.91
CA ARG A 46 -15.09 -0.41 -0.85
C ARG A 46 -13.82 0.25 -1.36
N LEU A 47 -13.21 -0.30 -2.40
CA LEU A 47 -12.04 0.32 -3.04
C LEU A 47 -12.41 1.66 -3.70
N ILE A 48 -13.54 1.73 -4.38
CA ILE A 48 -14.05 2.98 -4.96
C ILE A 48 -14.19 4.04 -3.86
N ASP A 49 -14.88 3.72 -2.77
CA ASP A 49 -15.06 4.63 -1.63
C ASP A 49 -13.72 5.18 -1.09
N ILE A 50 -12.73 4.30 -0.95
CA ILE A 50 -11.42 4.69 -0.43
C ILE A 50 -10.74 5.67 -1.40
N PHE A 51 -10.67 5.31 -2.67
CA PHE A 51 -9.91 6.10 -3.65
C PHE A 51 -10.62 7.37 -4.09
N GLU A 52 -11.96 7.43 -4.05
CA GLU A 52 -12.70 8.68 -4.19
C GLU A 52 -12.38 9.67 -3.05
N ARG A 53 -12.21 9.17 -1.83
CA ARG A 53 -11.78 10.03 -0.71
C ARG A 53 -10.36 10.55 -0.91
N VAL A 54 -9.45 9.69 -1.40
CA VAL A 54 -8.10 10.11 -1.75
C VAL A 54 -8.14 11.19 -2.83
N GLU A 55 -8.95 11.00 -3.87
CA GLU A 55 -9.12 11.99 -4.94
C GLU A 55 -9.63 13.34 -4.41
N LYS A 56 -10.65 13.30 -3.54
CA LYS A 56 -11.19 14.52 -2.89
C LYS A 56 -10.11 15.27 -2.09
N ILE A 57 -9.27 14.53 -1.35
CA ILE A 57 -8.16 15.13 -0.58
C ILE A 57 -7.12 15.74 -1.53
N LEU A 58 -6.75 15.06 -2.59
CA LEU A 58 -5.80 15.58 -3.59
C LEU A 58 -6.34 16.83 -4.28
N LYS A 59 -7.62 16.87 -4.62
CA LYS A 59 -8.30 18.05 -5.18
C LYS A 59 -8.27 19.21 -4.20
N ALA A 60 -8.63 18.97 -2.96
CA ALA A 60 -8.64 20.01 -1.90
C ALA A 60 -7.24 20.58 -1.63
N ALA A 61 -6.19 19.74 -1.73
CA ALA A 61 -4.80 20.16 -1.58
C ALA A 61 -4.21 20.81 -2.85
N GLY A 62 -4.96 20.91 -3.94
CA GLY A 62 -4.51 21.50 -5.20
C GLY A 62 -3.59 20.62 -6.05
N TYR A 63 -3.51 19.33 -5.73
CA TYR A 63 -2.67 18.35 -6.42
C TYR A 63 -3.41 17.49 -7.44
N ALA A 64 -4.70 17.74 -7.70
CA ALA A 64 -5.46 17.02 -8.72
C ALA A 64 -4.72 17.07 -10.06
N GLN A 65 -4.41 15.90 -10.62
CA GLN A 65 -3.69 15.74 -11.90
C GLN A 65 -2.30 16.43 -11.98
N LYS A 66 -1.76 16.88 -10.85
CA LYS A 66 -0.45 17.57 -10.77
C LYS A 66 0.63 16.72 -10.11
N LEU A 67 0.45 15.40 -10.08
CA LEU A 67 1.42 14.46 -9.53
C LEU A 67 2.16 13.75 -10.67
N PRO A 68 3.29 14.29 -11.15
CA PRO A 68 4.01 13.71 -12.29
C PRO A 68 4.53 12.30 -12.02
N GLU A 69 4.89 12.00 -10.78
CA GLU A 69 5.34 10.68 -10.34
C GLU A 69 4.16 9.73 -10.02
N GLY A 70 2.91 10.24 -10.04
CA GLY A 70 1.71 9.49 -9.73
C GLY A 70 1.53 9.20 -8.25
N LEU A 71 0.78 8.15 -7.95
CA LEU A 71 0.44 7.67 -6.62
C LEU A 71 1.24 6.43 -6.26
N VAL A 72 1.80 6.40 -5.06
CA VAL A 72 2.48 5.23 -4.51
C VAL A 72 1.62 4.62 -3.41
N ILE A 73 1.22 3.37 -3.58
CA ILE A 73 0.41 2.63 -2.61
C ILE A 73 1.32 1.71 -1.80
N VAL A 74 1.22 1.79 -0.48
CA VAL A 74 1.96 0.95 0.46
C VAL A 74 1.03 0.35 1.50
N GLY A 75 1.54 -0.55 2.32
CA GLY A 75 0.77 -1.22 3.36
C GLY A 75 0.21 -2.57 2.92
N GLY A 76 -0.46 -3.27 3.83
CA GLY A 76 -0.97 -4.62 3.56
C GLY A 76 -2.01 -4.68 2.44
N GLY A 77 -2.84 -3.63 2.28
CA GLY A 77 -3.82 -3.53 1.20
C GLY A 77 -3.18 -3.45 -0.19
N ALA A 78 -1.98 -2.89 -0.29
CA ALA A 78 -1.21 -2.80 -1.54
C ALA A 78 -0.85 -4.17 -2.14
N MET A 79 -0.89 -5.23 -1.34
CA MET A 79 -0.63 -6.60 -1.79
C MET A 79 -1.80 -7.24 -2.57
N MET A 80 -2.95 -6.56 -2.65
CA MET A 80 -4.06 -7.05 -3.45
C MET A 80 -3.68 -7.07 -4.93
N ARG A 81 -3.90 -8.22 -5.57
CA ARG A 81 -3.55 -8.41 -6.99
C ARG A 81 -4.28 -7.40 -7.87
N ASN A 82 -3.57 -6.83 -8.84
CA ASN A 82 -4.06 -5.85 -9.82
C ASN A 82 -4.63 -4.53 -9.21
N LEU A 83 -4.32 -4.24 -7.93
CA LEU A 83 -4.78 -3.00 -7.28
C LEU A 83 -4.24 -1.75 -7.98
N ASP A 84 -2.99 -1.77 -8.40
CA ASP A 84 -2.33 -0.70 -9.13
C ASP A 84 -3.06 -0.34 -10.43
N LYS A 85 -3.47 -1.34 -11.20
CA LYS A 85 -4.23 -1.16 -12.44
C LYS A 85 -5.62 -0.58 -12.16
N PHE A 86 -6.33 -1.17 -11.20
CA PHE A 86 -7.66 -0.71 -10.81
C PHE A 86 -7.64 0.77 -10.39
N VAL A 87 -6.70 1.15 -9.54
CA VAL A 87 -6.59 2.53 -9.05
C VAL A 87 -6.14 3.48 -10.14
N LYS A 88 -5.24 3.05 -11.02
CA LYS A 88 -4.84 3.82 -12.22
C LYS A 88 -6.03 4.13 -13.11
N ASP A 89 -6.87 3.14 -13.38
CA ASP A 89 -8.05 3.30 -14.24
C ASP A 89 -9.10 4.19 -13.55
N LEU A 90 -9.28 4.04 -12.24
CA LEU A 90 -10.24 4.83 -11.45
C LEU A 90 -9.85 6.30 -11.34
N LEU A 91 -8.57 6.60 -11.08
CA LEU A 91 -8.09 7.97 -10.84
C LEU A 91 -7.52 8.67 -12.08
N GLY A 92 -7.29 7.93 -13.17
CA GLY A 92 -6.71 8.48 -14.39
C GLY A 92 -5.28 9.00 -14.25
N MET A 93 -4.51 8.47 -13.29
CA MET A 93 -3.13 8.86 -13.03
C MET A 93 -2.21 7.64 -12.87
N ALA A 94 -0.90 7.85 -12.98
CA ALA A 94 0.06 6.78 -12.74
C ALA A 94 -0.02 6.26 -11.31
N VAL A 95 0.02 4.95 -11.14
CA VAL A 95 -0.03 4.29 -9.82
C VAL A 95 1.00 3.17 -9.78
N ARG A 96 1.72 3.06 -8.68
CA ARG A 96 2.64 1.95 -8.43
C ARG A 96 2.54 1.45 -7.00
N ILE A 97 2.86 0.19 -6.80
CA ILE A 97 3.04 -0.37 -5.47
C ILE A 97 4.44 0.02 -5.00
N GLY A 98 4.51 0.61 -3.81
CA GLY A 98 5.78 1.00 -3.19
C GLY A 98 6.40 -0.15 -2.43
N THR A 99 7.68 -0.37 -2.67
CA THR A 99 8.52 -1.28 -1.89
C THR A 99 9.65 -0.49 -1.25
N SER A 100 10.23 -1.01 -0.17
CA SER A 100 11.39 -0.38 0.47
C SER A 100 12.65 -0.89 -0.20
N GLU A 101 13.38 0.00 -0.89
CA GLU A 101 14.70 -0.32 -1.47
C GLU A 101 15.84 -0.18 -0.46
N VAL A 102 15.53 -0.06 0.82
CA VAL A 102 16.56 0.11 1.86
C VAL A 102 17.30 -1.19 2.07
N LYS A 103 18.58 -1.18 1.75
CA LYS A 103 19.50 -2.28 2.02
C LYS A 103 19.87 -2.29 3.52
N LEU A 104 18.96 -2.78 4.34
CA LEU A 104 19.26 -3.07 5.75
C LEU A 104 19.97 -4.42 5.80
N GLY A 105 21.25 -4.46 6.15
CA GLY A 105 22.07 -5.68 6.14
C GLY A 105 21.38 -6.88 6.78
N GLY A 106 21.21 -7.97 6.05
CA GLY A 106 20.84 -9.29 6.56
C GLY A 106 19.36 -9.67 6.57
N VAL A 107 18.37 -8.77 6.34
CA VAL A 107 16.93 -9.10 6.44
C VAL A 107 16.18 -8.53 5.23
N TYR A 108 16.70 -8.79 4.02
CA TYR A 108 16.17 -8.20 2.78
C TYR A 108 14.72 -8.57 2.47
N ASP A 109 14.34 -9.84 2.63
CA ASP A 109 13.04 -10.35 2.18
C ASP A 109 11.85 -9.79 2.97
N LEU A 110 12.06 -9.35 4.21
CA LEU A 110 11.01 -8.76 5.04
C LEU A 110 10.82 -7.27 4.77
N VAL A 111 11.89 -6.57 4.39
CA VAL A 111 11.88 -5.12 4.22
C VAL A 111 11.28 -4.72 2.88
N ASP A 112 11.41 -5.56 1.86
CA ASP A 112 10.94 -5.29 0.50
C ASP A 112 9.42 -5.50 0.31
N ASN A 113 8.72 -5.87 1.37
CA ASN A 113 7.28 -6.08 1.32
C ASN A 113 6.52 -4.78 1.64
N PRO A 114 5.59 -4.32 0.78
CA PRO A 114 4.81 -3.09 0.97
C PRO A 114 4.12 -2.97 2.33
N LYS A 115 3.76 -4.09 2.93
CA LYS A 115 3.06 -4.15 4.22
C LYS A 115 3.91 -3.61 5.38
N TYR A 116 5.24 -3.63 5.27
CA TYR A 116 6.15 -3.16 6.31
C TYR A 116 6.66 -1.73 6.08
N ALA A 117 6.26 -1.07 5.01
CA ALA A 117 6.76 0.26 4.65
C ALA A 117 6.69 1.28 5.79
N THR A 118 5.59 1.30 6.56
CA THR A 118 5.45 2.20 7.72
C THR A 118 6.41 1.85 8.85
N ALA A 119 6.57 0.56 9.17
CA ALA A 119 7.46 0.12 10.23
C ALA A 119 8.94 0.41 9.88
N VAL A 120 9.30 0.17 8.62
CA VAL A 120 10.65 0.49 8.11
C VAL A 120 10.90 2.00 8.15
N GLY A 121 9.92 2.81 7.72
CA GLY A 121 10.03 4.27 7.78
C GLY A 121 10.23 4.80 9.19
N LEU A 122 9.47 4.28 10.16
CA LEU A 122 9.63 4.65 11.57
C LEU A 122 10.99 4.23 12.13
N ALA A 123 11.45 3.02 11.81
CA ALA A 123 12.77 2.56 12.25
C ALA A 123 13.90 3.43 11.69
N LEU A 124 13.81 3.82 10.42
CA LEU A 124 14.77 4.72 9.79
C LEU A 124 14.77 6.11 10.44
N MET A 125 13.60 6.67 10.74
CA MET A 125 13.50 7.95 11.45
C MET A 125 14.16 7.87 12.84
N MET A 126 13.92 6.80 13.59
CA MET A 126 14.55 6.62 14.91
C MET A 126 16.06 6.47 14.84
N MET A 127 16.57 5.85 13.78
CA MET A 127 18.01 5.73 13.56
C MET A 127 18.66 7.08 13.22
N ASP A 128 17.98 7.91 12.43
CA ASP A 128 18.42 9.24 12.04
C ASP A 128 18.41 10.20 13.26
N ASP A 129 17.33 10.18 14.05
CA ASP A 129 17.25 10.93 15.32
C ASP A 129 18.29 10.47 16.35
N GLY A 130 18.60 9.18 16.40
CA GLY A 130 19.65 8.60 17.26
C GLY A 130 21.05 9.06 16.88
N MET A 131 21.34 9.30 15.61
CA MET A 131 22.57 9.93 15.14
C MET A 131 22.66 11.40 15.57
N MET A 132 21.56 12.13 15.60
CA MET A 132 21.52 13.53 16.06
C MET A 132 21.73 13.68 17.59
N LEU A 133 21.36 12.67 18.39
CA LEU A 133 21.52 12.70 19.84
C LEU A 133 22.96 12.33 20.29
N GLY A 134 23.80 11.81 19.38
CA GLY A 134 25.18 11.42 19.64
C GLY A 134 26.24 12.49 19.35
N GLU A 135 25.90 13.56 18.63
CA GLU A 135 26.82 14.64 18.29
C GLU A 135 26.35 16.00 18.87
N THR A 136 26.65 16.21 20.14
CA THR A 136 26.74 17.57 20.69
C THR A 136 28.01 18.22 20.15
N GLY A 137 27.87 18.96 19.04
CA GLY A 137 28.95 19.86 18.61
C GLY A 137 29.32 19.78 17.14
N HIS A 138 28.41 20.12 16.26
CA HIS A 138 28.71 20.87 15.02
C HIS A 138 27.40 21.23 14.31
N GLU A 139 27.26 22.53 14.03
CA GLU A 139 26.19 23.05 13.17
C GLU A 139 26.29 22.40 11.80
N SER A 140 25.31 21.60 11.40
CA SER A 140 25.13 21.20 10.00
C SER A 140 23.68 21.47 9.58
N GLU A 141 23.59 22.34 8.59
CA GLU A 141 22.38 22.76 7.91
C GLU A 141 21.48 21.60 7.47
N GLY A 142 20.23 21.69 7.81
CA GLY A 142 19.00 21.09 7.26
C GLY A 142 19.09 19.99 6.18
N GLY A 143 19.52 18.77 6.51
CA GLY A 143 19.60 17.66 5.53
C GLY A 143 18.79 16.39 5.82
N GLY A 144 18.36 16.15 7.07
CA GLY A 144 17.86 14.83 7.49
C GLY A 144 16.51 14.43 6.88
N PHE A 145 15.55 15.32 6.85
CA PHE A 145 14.19 14.97 6.40
C PHE A 145 14.06 14.75 4.88
N PHE A 146 14.87 15.44 4.08
CA PHE A 146 14.88 15.30 2.61
C PHE A 146 15.62 14.05 2.11
N SER A 147 16.49 13.44 2.89
CA SER A 147 17.20 12.22 2.53
C SER A 147 16.27 11.02 2.39
N ILE A 148 15.21 10.93 3.22
CA ILE A 148 14.22 9.85 3.18
C ILE A 148 13.40 9.89 1.88
N PHE A 149 13.08 11.07 1.36
CA PHE A 149 12.36 11.21 0.07
C PHE A 149 13.20 10.74 -1.13
N ASN A 150 14.51 10.82 -1.06
CA ASN A 150 15.39 10.35 -2.13
C ASN A 150 15.48 8.81 -2.22
N ILE A 151 15.18 8.08 -1.15
CA ILE A 151 15.16 6.61 -1.13
C ILE A 151 14.02 6.06 -2.00
N PHE A 152 12.92 6.79 -2.11
CA PHE A 152 11.75 6.41 -2.93
C PHE A 152 11.79 6.94 -4.38
N ARG A 153 12.84 7.69 -4.76
CA ARG A 153 12.88 8.44 -6.03
C ARG A 153 13.61 7.76 -7.19
N LYS A 154 14.34 6.65 -7.01
CA LYS A 154 15.09 6.00 -8.08
C LYS A 154 14.49 4.65 -8.48
N LYS A 155 13.64 4.66 -9.48
CA LYS A 155 13.67 3.86 -10.71
C LYS A 155 12.63 4.37 -11.68
#